data_2f59dd07f86f2668a761395418e50314
#
_entry.id   2f59dd07f86f2668a761395418e50314
#
_cell.length_a   1.000
_cell.length_b   1.000
_cell.length_c   1.000
_cell.angle_alpha   90.00
_cell.angle_beta   90.00
_cell.angle_gamma   90.00
#
_symmetry.space_group_name_H-M   'P 1'
#
loop_
_entity.id
_entity.type
_entity.pdbx_description
1 polymer ?
#
loop_
_entity_poly.entity_id
_entity_poly.type
_entity_poly.pdbx_seq_one_letter_code
_entity_poly.pdbx_strand_id
1 'polypeptide(L)'
;MRFWSTILQHKIYKHMNKLTFTKEKFNNGDIKHLLSVFFAVICLTGAAQFSDKLKDGIKYYTDTKDSSHYIKLNVCSQVWARYTDNNPYTTVQGTPQSSTVDMSVRRIRFVMSGQLSDRVGIYVQFGQNNLNYQTPRKAQAFFHDVTTDYAVIKKLFSIGFGLNGWNGPSRFSNTSVASIMVLDPPGYQEVTNDTYDQFVRRLGVYAKGKLGKLDYRLSAAKPFVIQTASGIDALNTNSTFSTLPPQLVYQGYFMWQFFDQESNAGPGMTGTYLGKKKVFNVGAGFYYQDQAMFHYNNMTEKDTVLEPIMHFAADVFYDVPVNKEKGTAFSLYACYSNYNYGKNFLKVTGADNPATASSYTVASSINKANYGNAFPYLGTGNVYYMQAGYKFKDNLLKDQGTLQPYVNVQYANYTRLSDPMLVYDAGVNWLIKGHGSKFTFDYQNRPYFVDDGKGHVNESSRKGQFVVQYQVTF
;
A
#
# COMPACT_ATOMS: atom_id res chain seq x y z
N MET A 1 -33.36 3.56 -14.96
CA MET A 1 -32.70 3.43 -13.64
C MET A 1 -33.11 2.22 -12.78
N ARG A 2 -34.29 1.57 -13.02
CA ARG A 2 -34.70 0.37 -12.24
C ARG A 2 -34.06 -0.96 -12.68
N PHE A 3 -33.49 -1.05 -13.87
CA PHE A 3 -32.95 -2.30 -14.43
C PHE A 3 -31.52 -2.66 -13.88
N TRP A 4 -30.71 -1.67 -13.49
CA TRP A 4 -29.37 -1.88 -12.96
C TRP A 4 -29.34 -2.24 -11.46
N SER A 5 -30.35 -1.83 -10.69
CA SER A 5 -30.43 -2.17 -9.27
C SER A 5 -30.74 -3.66 -9.02
N THR A 6 -31.51 -4.29 -9.90
CA THR A 6 -31.92 -5.68 -9.74
C THR A 6 -30.80 -6.67 -10.07
N ILE A 7 -29.94 -6.34 -11.04
CA ILE A 7 -28.80 -7.19 -11.42
C ILE A 7 -27.71 -7.14 -10.34
N LEU A 8 -27.47 -5.96 -9.76
CA LEU A 8 -26.48 -5.79 -8.69
C LEU A 8 -26.95 -6.50 -7.41
N GLN A 9 -28.22 -6.38 -7.05
CA GLN A 9 -28.78 -7.07 -5.89
C GLN A 9 -28.76 -8.59 -6.04
N HIS A 10 -29.03 -9.12 -7.25
CA HIS A 10 -29.05 -10.57 -7.47
C HIS A 10 -27.65 -11.18 -7.46
N LYS A 11 -26.63 -10.47 -7.96
CA LYS A 11 -25.23 -10.91 -7.90
C LYS A 11 -24.67 -10.83 -6.47
N ILE A 12 -24.98 -9.77 -5.72
CA ILE A 12 -24.57 -9.63 -4.32
C ILE A 12 -25.23 -10.72 -3.45
N TYR A 13 -26.51 -10.99 -3.65
CA TYR A 13 -27.25 -12.01 -2.90
C TYR A 13 -26.73 -13.44 -3.18
N LYS A 14 -26.35 -13.74 -4.42
CA LYS A 14 -25.78 -15.04 -4.81
C LYS A 14 -24.36 -15.24 -4.23
N HIS A 15 -23.61 -14.15 -4.02
CA HIS A 15 -22.28 -14.20 -3.38
C HIS A 15 -22.37 -14.29 -1.85
N MET A 16 -23.34 -13.60 -1.25
CA MET A 16 -23.56 -13.68 0.21
C MET A 16 -24.00 -15.09 0.66
N ASN A 17 -24.77 -15.81 -0.15
CA ASN A 17 -25.18 -17.19 0.18
C ASN A 17 -24.06 -18.24 -0.01
N LYS A 18 -22.93 -17.89 -0.62
CA LYS A 18 -21.72 -18.75 -0.65
C LYS A 18 -20.79 -18.53 0.57
N LEU A 19 -21.11 -17.60 1.47
CA LEU A 19 -20.43 -17.43 2.76
C LEU A 19 -20.87 -18.50 3.77
N THR A 20 -20.77 -19.76 3.40
CA THR A 20 -20.78 -20.84 4.38
C THR A 20 -19.45 -20.79 5.10
N PHE A 21 -19.48 -20.39 6.36
CA PHE A 21 -18.38 -20.60 7.30
C PHE A 21 -18.09 -22.11 7.37
N THR A 22 -17.16 -22.58 6.55
CA THR A 22 -16.58 -23.91 6.75
C THR A 22 -15.83 -23.85 8.06
N LYS A 23 -16.28 -24.66 9.03
CA LYS A 23 -15.57 -24.95 10.27
C LYS A 23 -14.30 -25.74 9.93
N GLU A 24 -13.30 -25.13 9.29
CA GLU A 24 -11.96 -25.68 9.31
C GLU A 24 -11.40 -25.48 10.72
N LYS A 25 -10.98 -26.57 11.34
CA LYS A 25 -10.42 -26.60 12.69
C LYS A 25 -9.13 -25.77 12.70
N PHE A 26 -9.19 -24.55 13.23
CA PHE A 26 -7.99 -23.86 13.67
C PHE A 26 -7.20 -24.78 14.60
N ASN A 27 -5.91 -24.95 14.35
CA ASN A 27 -5.07 -25.76 15.23
C ASN A 27 -4.95 -25.01 16.57
N ASN A 28 -5.53 -25.59 17.63
CA ASN A 28 -5.61 -24.98 18.96
C ASN A 28 -4.24 -24.60 19.55
N GLY A 29 -3.13 -25.17 19.05
CA GLY A 29 -1.78 -24.84 19.47
C GLY A 29 -1.34 -23.44 19.02
N ASP A 30 -1.56 -23.10 17.75
CA ASP A 30 -1.08 -21.86 17.16
C ASP A 30 -1.82 -20.62 17.70
N ILE A 31 -3.14 -20.75 17.94
CA ILE A 31 -3.95 -19.71 18.59
C ILE A 31 -3.49 -19.44 20.02
N LYS A 32 -3.11 -20.48 20.77
CA LYS A 32 -2.60 -20.33 22.14
C LYS A 32 -1.28 -19.56 22.15
N HIS A 33 -0.40 -19.81 21.21
CA HIS A 33 0.85 -19.06 21.09
C HIS A 33 0.62 -17.60 20.68
N LEU A 34 -0.30 -17.31 19.79
CA LEU A 34 -0.68 -15.96 19.43
C LEU A 34 -1.34 -15.20 20.59
N LEU A 35 -2.25 -15.88 21.33
CA LEU A 35 -2.84 -15.31 22.55
C LEU A 35 -1.80 -15.10 23.65
N SER A 36 -0.79 -15.97 23.76
CA SER A 36 0.31 -15.77 24.72
C SER A 36 1.16 -14.56 24.36
N VAL A 37 1.47 -14.35 23.08
CA VAL A 37 2.15 -13.13 22.58
C VAL A 37 1.27 -11.89 22.83
N PHE A 38 -0.03 -11.99 22.59
CA PHE A 38 -1.01 -10.92 22.89
C PHE A 38 -1.03 -10.55 24.38
N PHE A 39 -1.06 -11.54 25.27
CA PHE A 39 -0.99 -11.30 26.72
C PHE A 39 0.37 -10.76 27.16
N ALA A 40 1.47 -11.23 26.59
CA ALA A 40 2.80 -10.72 26.86
C ALA A 40 2.94 -9.24 26.45
N VAL A 41 2.37 -8.85 25.31
CA VAL A 41 2.35 -7.45 24.84
C VAL A 41 1.54 -6.55 25.79
N ILE A 42 0.40 -7.03 26.32
CA ILE A 42 -0.40 -6.30 27.31
C ILE A 42 0.38 -6.09 28.63
N CYS A 43 1.18 -7.07 29.05
CA CYS A 43 2.01 -6.98 30.25
C CYS A 43 3.22 -6.04 30.10
N LEU A 44 3.68 -5.75 28.88
CA LEU A 44 4.81 -4.87 28.60
C LEU A 44 4.44 -3.37 28.57
N THR A 45 3.21 -3.00 28.86
CA THR A 45 2.74 -1.60 28.85
C THR A 45 3.20 -0.78 30.06
N GLY A 46 4.30 -1.15 30.68
CA GLY A 46 5.03 -0.30 31.62
C GLY A 46 5.56 0.93 30.90
N ALA A 47 4.79 2.02 30.94
CA ALA A 47 5.18 3.41 30.76
C ALA A 47 6.36 3.68 29.79
N ALA A 48 6.22 3.38 28.51
CA ALA A 48 7.08 3.99 27.49
C ALA A 48 6.73 5.48 27.38
N GLN A 49 7.29 6.29 28.28
CA GLN A 49 7.17 7.75 28.21
C GLN A 49 7.95 8.25 27.01
N PHE A 50 7.29 8.33 25.86
CA PHE A 50 7.79 9.12 24.73
C PHE A 50 7.91 10.57 25.17
N SER A 51 9.11 11.14 25.06
CA SER A 51 9.29 12.57 25.28
C SER A 51 8.43 13.35 24.29
N ASP A 52 7.61 14.28 24.80
CA ASP A 52 6.82 15.18 23.94
C ASP A 52 7.70 16.01 22.99
N LYS A 53 8.99 16.18 23.30
CA LYS A 53 9.98 16.85 22.46
C LYS A 53 10.29 16.06 21.18
N LEU A 54 10.09 14.73 21.15
CA LEU A 54 10.32 13.89 19.97
C LEU A 54 9.07 13.62 19.12
N LYS A 55 7.90 14.05 19.59
CA LYS A 55 6.60 13.77 18.96
C LYS A 55 6.49 14.12 17.49
N ASP A 56 7.18 15.19 17.05
CA ASP A 56 7.14 15.68 15.68
C ASP A 56 8.51 15.55 14.98
N GLY A 57 9.39 14.67 15.47
CA GLY A 57 10.76 14.51 15.02
C GLY A 57 11.72 15.54 15.62
N ILE A 58 13.00 15.40 15.27
CA ILE A 58 14.06 16.32 15.72
C ILE A 58 14.17 17.43 14.66
N LYS A 59 13.94 18.68 15.07
CA LYS A 59 14.02 19.83 14.19
C LYS A 59 15.16 20.75 14.62
N TYR A 60 16.09 21.01 13.69
CA TYR A 60 17.16 21.96 13.85
C TYR A 60 16.92 23.17 12.95
N TYR A 61 16.90 24.36 13.53
CA TYR A 61 16.76 25.63 12.81
C TYR A 61 18.14 26.15 12.41
N THR A 62 18.32 26.51 11.14
CA THR A 62 19.59 27.01 10.62
C THR A 62 19.80 28.49 10.93
N ASP A 63 18.72 29.22 11.21
CA ASP A 63 18.73 30.57 11.73
C ASP A 63 17.91 30.66 13.01
N THR A 64 18.49 31.20 14.07
CA THR A 64 17.83 31.38 15.37
C THR A 64 16.78 32.48 15.35
N LYS A 65 16.83 33.42 14.39
CA LYS A 65 15.90 34.54 14.24
C LYS A 65 14.74 34.22 13.30
N ASP A 66 14.94 33.28 12.37
CA ASP A 66 13.93 32.84 11.38
C ASP A 66 13.71 31.34 11.44
N SER A 67 12.59 30.94 11.99
CA SER A 67 12.19 29.53 12.06
C SER A 67 11.72 28.93 10.73
N SER A 68 11.78 29.68 9.62
CA SER A 68 11.40 29.21 8.29
C SER A 68 12.43 28.26 7.68
N HIS A 69 13.71 28.41 8.04
CA HIS A 69 14.80 27.58 7.53
C HIS A 69 15.19 26.52 8.56
N TYR A 70 15.05 25.24 8.16
CA TYR A 70 15.26 24.12 9.07
C TYR A 70 15.66 22.84 8.36
N ILE A 71 16.24 21.92 9.14
CA ILE A 71 16.36 20.51 8.82
C ILE A 71 15.59 19.72 9.88
N LYS A 72 14.80 18.75 9.46
CA LYS A 72 13.97 17.90 10.30
C LYS A 72 14.33 16.43 10.06
N LEU A 73 14.52 15.68 11.15
CA LEU A 73 14.73 14.23 11.14
C LEU A 73 13.54 13.53 11.78
N ASN A 74 13.05 12.52 11.11
CA ASN A 74 12.01 11.62 11.61
C ASN A 74 12.47 10.16 11.45
N VAL A 75 12.00 9.30 12.33
CA VAL A 75 12.19 7.84 12.24
C VAL A 75 10.82 7.17 12.34
N CYS A 76 10.61 6.13 11.55
CA CYS A 76 9.46 5.27 11.65
C CYS A 76 9.93 3.81 11.62
N SER A 77 9.48 3.03 12.59
CA SER A 77 9.71 1.59 12.66
C SER A 77 8.37 0.86 12.78
N GLN A 78 8.20 -0.20 11.99
CA GLN A 78 7.04 -1.10 12.02
C GLN A 78 7.53 -2.53 12.09
N VAL A 79 7.17 -3.23 13.17
CA VAL A 79 7.51 -4.65 13.41
C VAL A 79 6.21 -5.45 13.41
N TRP A 80 6.22 -6.58 12.72
CA TRP A 80 5.11 -7.51 12.63
C TRP A 80 5.37 -8.80 13.41
N ALA A 81 4.35 -9.31 14.08
CA ALA A 81 4.19 -10.70 14.45
C ALA A 81 2.95 -11.21 13.70
N ARG A 82 3.08 -12.34 12.99
CA ARG A 82 2.09 -12.73 12.00
C ARG A 82 1.82 -14.24 12.02
N TYR A 83 0.54 -14.59 11.90
CA TYR A 83 0.07 -15.92 11.49
C TYR A 83 -0.49 -15.82 10.07
N THR A 84 -0.05 -16.70 9.18
CA THR A 84 -0.54 -16.80 7.81
C THR A 84 -1.08 -18.21 7.56
N ASP A 85 -2.35 -18.31 7.17
CA ASP A 85 -2.87 -19.48 6.51
C ASP A 85 -2.38 -19.47 5.05
N ASN A 86 -1.46 -20.36 4.73
CA ASN A 86 -0.78 -20.37 3.45
C ASN A 86 -1.67 -20.88 2.31
N ASN A 87 -1.40 -20.39 1.12
CA ASN A 87 -1.98 -20.96 -0.09
C ASN A 87 -1.61 -22.44 -0.22
N PRO A 88 -2.44 -23.27 -0.89
CA PRO A 88 -2.13 -24.66 -1.17
C PRO A 88 -0.75 -24.83 -1.83
N TYR A 89 -0.11 -25.95 -1.57
CA TYR A 89 1.21 -26.33 -2.12
C TYR A 89 2.38 -25.42 -1.69
N THR A 90 2.17 -24.54 -0.73
CA THR A 90 3.22 -23.69 -0.19
C THR A 90 4.32 -24.51 0.48
N THR A 91 5.57 -24.13 0.18
CA THR A 91 6.74 -24.68 0.87
C THR A 91 7.59 -23.58 1.49
N VAL A 92 8.20 -23.91 2.62
CA VAL A 92 9.25 -23.11 3.26
C VAL A 92 10.52 -23.97 3.26
N GLN A 93 11.55 -23.49 2.56
CA GLN A 93 12.81 -24.22 2.35
C GLN A 93 12.60 -25.68 1.88
N GLY A 94 11.67 -25.86 0.94
CA GLY A 94 11.33 -27.16 0.37
C GLY A 94 10.38 -28.03 1.20
N THR A 95 10.06 -27.63 2.44
CA THR A 95 9.15 -28.38 3.32
C THR A 95 7.73 -27.84 3.17
N PRO A 96 6.71 -28.69 2.91
CA PRO A 96 5.31 -28.28 2.82
C PRO A 96 4.83 -27.62 4.12
N GLN A 97 4.17 -26.45 4.00
CA GLN A 97 3.65 -25.70 5.13
C GLN A 97 2.25 -25.14 4.83
N SER A 98 1.23 -25.66 5.51
CA SER A 98 -0.14 -25.15 5.40
C SER A 98 -0.35 -23.81 6.11
N SER A 99 0.50 -23.50 7.09
CA SER A 99 0.51 -22.21 7.80
C SER A 99 1.92 -21.82 8.20
N THR A 100 2.14 -20.53 8.45
CA THR A 100 3.40 -19.99 8.97
C THR A 100 3.14 -19.02 10.10
N VAL A 101 4.05 -19.05 11.10
CA VAL A 101 4.14 -18.03 12.15
C VAL A 101 5.49 -17.36 12.00
N ASP A 102 5.53 -16.05 11.88
CA ASP A 102 6.79 -15.34 11.71
C ASP A 102 6.78 -13.96 12.39
N MET A 103 7.96 -13.39 12.50
CA MET A 103 8.20 -12.01 12.90
C MET A 103 9.05 -11.32 11.84
N SER A 104 8.75 -10.05 11.59
CA SER A 104 9.49 -9.26 10.60
C SER A 104 9.62 -7.80 10.99
N VAL A 105 10.66 -7.15 10.47
CA VAL A 105 10.71 -5.69 10.39
C VAL A 105 10.05 -5.31 9.08
N ARG A 106 8.78 -4.95 9.15
CA ARG A 106 8.01 -4.58 7.94
C ARG A 106 8.61 -3.36 7.27
N ARG A 107 8.97 -2.34 8.08
CA ARG A 107 9.64 -1.12 7.61
C ARG A 107 10.48 -0.46 8.70
N ILE A 108 11.61 0.08 8.30
CA ILE A 108 12.32 1.12 9.05
C ILE A 108 12.60 2.28 8.08
N ARG A 109 12.33 3.50 8.50
CA ARG A 109 12.52 4.73 7.71
C ARG A 109 13.21 5.80 8.53
N PHE A 110 14.26 6.35 7.94
CA PHE A 110 14.90 7.59 8.37
C PHE A 110 14.55 8.65 7.32
N VAL A 111 13.90 9.71 7.74
CA VAL A 111 13.44 10.78 6.86
C VAL A 111 14.11 12.07 7.27
N MET A 112 14.91 12.63 6.39
CA MET A 112 15.41 14.00 6.50
C MET A 112 14.64 14.88 5.55
N SER A 113 14.04 15.95 6.05
CA SER A 113 13.36 16.95 5.26
C SER A 113 13.78 18.35 5.72
N GLY A 114 13.76 19.33 4.82
CA GLY A 114 14.16 20.67 5.22
C GLY A 114 13.77 21.74 4.22
N GLN A 115 13.66 22.95 4.73
CA GLN A 115 13.62 24.19 3.98
C GLN A 115 14.97 24.87 4.17
N LEU A 116 15.86 24.77 3.16
CA LEU A 116 17.23 25.26 3.24
C LEU A 116 17.35 26.77 2.97
N SER A 117 16.41 27.29 2.20
CA SER A 117 16.25 28.71 1.93
C SER A 117 14.78 28.98 1.63
N ASP A 118 14.41 30.21 1.44
CA ASP A 118 13.06 30.65 1.03
C ASP A 118 12.47 29.86 -0.15
N ARG A 119 13.32 29.27 -0.99
CA ARG A 119 12.91 28.61 -2.23
C ARG A 119 13.40 27.18 -2.38
N VAL A 120 14.40 26.73 -1.60
CA VAL A 120 15.03 25.43 -1.75
C VAL A 120 14.58 24.49 -0.66
N GLY A 121 13.91 23.41 -1.06
CA GLY A 121 13.53 22.30 -0.21
C GLY A 121 14.39 21.07 -0.47
N ILE A 122 14.55 20.22 0.55
CA ILE A 122 15.21 18.92 0.45
C ILE A 122 14.35 17.85 1.13
N TYR A 123 14.30 16.66 0.53
CA TYR A 123 13.65 15.50 1.13
C TYR A 123 14.46 14.23 0.81
N VAL A 124 14.92 13.55 1.84
CA VAL A 124 15.69 12.30 1.74
C VAL A 124 15.03 11.27 2.64
N GLN A 125 14.74 10.11 2.11
CA GLN A 125 14.24 8.97 2.85
C GLN A 125 15.14 7.76 2.62
N PHE A 126 15.63 7.17 3.70
CA PHE A 126 16.50 6.01 3.70
C PHE A 126 15.92 4.94 4.62
N GLY A 127 16.10 3.68 4.30
CA GLY A 127 15.62 2.61 5.15
C GLY A 127 15.52 1.26 4.46
N GLN A 128 14.71 0.39 5.05
CA GLN A 128 14.56 -1.00 4.63
C GLN A 128 13.10 -1.43 4.71
N ASN A 129 12.73 -2.39 3.84
CA ASN A 129 11.44 -3.09 3.85
C ASN A 129 11.64 -4.60 4.03
N ASN A 130 10.61 -5.27 4.56
CA ASN A 130 10.41 -6.72 4.45
C ASN A 130 11.62 -7.54 4.92
N LEU A 131 12.16 -7.22 6.10
CA LEU A 131 13.21 -8.03 6.72
C LEU A 131 12.55 -9.11 7.57
N ASN A 132 12.42 -10.33 7.06
CA ASN A 132 11.94 -11.51 7.75
C ASN A 132 13.01 -12.63 7.75
N TYR A 133 12.69 -13.78 8.31
CA TYR A 133 13.63 -14.90 8.44
C TYR A 133 14.06 -15.54 7.10
N GLN A 134 13.33 -15.27 6.00
CA GLN A 134 13.68 -15.71 4.64
C GLN A 134 14.59 -14.70 3.91
N THR A 135 14.67 -13.48 4.41
CA THR A 135 15.50 -12.43 3.81
C THR A 135 16.97 -12.72 4.03
N PRO A 136 17.88 -12.41 3.07
CA PRO A 136 19.33 -12.47 3.29
C PRO A 136 19.71 -11.71 4.55
N ARG A 137 20.56 -12.31 5.42
CA ARG A 137 20.93 -11.75 6.74
C ARG A 137 21.50 -10.33 6.70
N LYS A 138 22.12 -9.95 5.61
CA LYS A 138 22.63 -8.59 5.37
C LYS A 138 21.74 -7.89 4.35
N ALA A 139 20.43 -7.86 4.57
CA ALA A 139 19.51 -7.14 3.74
C ALA A 139 19.93 -5.67 3.65
N GLN A 140 19.92 -5.15 2.44
CA GLN A 140 20.46 -3.82 2.17
C GLN A 140 19.40 -2.77 2.46
N ALA A 141 19.77 -1.80 3.30
CA ALA A 141 19.04 -0.56 3.37
C ALA A 141 19.35 0.30 2.13
N PHE A 142 18.37 1.06 1.65
CA PHE A 142 18.49 1.83 0.42
C PHE A 142 17.78 3.19 0.54
N PHE A 143 18.11 4.09 -0.37
CA PHE A 143 17.42 5.36 -0.47
C PHE A 143 16.06 5.15 -1.15
N HIS A 144 15.00 5.54 -0.45
CA HIS A 144 13.66 5.60 -1.03
C HIS A 144 13.46 6.90 -1.80
N ASP A 145 13.81 8.02 -1.23
CA ASP A 145 13.72 9.34 -1.86
C ASP A 145 15.03 10.10 -1.68
N VAL A 146 15.49 10.79 -2.71
CA VAL A 146 16.57 11.77 -2.67
C VAL A 146 16.17 12.89 -3.62
N THR A 147 15.57 13.95 -3.10
CA THR A 147 15.02 15.03 -3.90
C THR A 147 15.41 16.41 -3.41
N THR A 148 15.57 17.31 -4.33
CA THR A 148 15.66 18.76 -4.09
C THR A 148 14.63 19.44 -4.94
N ASP A 149 13.90 20.40 -4.39
CA ASP A 149 12.95 21.20 -5.14
C ASP A 149 13.22 22.71 -4.98
N TYR A 150 12.83 23.46 -6.02
CA TYR A 150 12.95 24.90 -6.08
C TYR A 150 11.58 25.53 -6.30
N ALA A 151 11.16 26.42 -5.41
CA ALA A 151 9.93 27.17 -5.53
C ALA A 151 10.12 28.33 -6.53
N VAL A 152 9.73 28.11 -7.77
CA VAL A 152 9.75 29.15 -8.83
C VAL A 152 8.79 30.25 -8.45
N ILE A 153 7.57 29.90 -8.05
CA ILE A 153 6.58 30.80 -7.47
C ILE A 153 6.13 30.16 -6.14
N LYS A 154 6.48 30.82 -5.03
CA LYS A 154 6.20 30.30 -3.68
C LYS A 154 4.74 29.82 -3.56
N LYS A 155 4.54 28.61 -3.08
CA LYS A 155 3.26 27.89 -2.92
C LYS A 155 2.54 27.50 -4.22
N LEU A 156 2.70 28.27 -5.30
CA LEU A 156 1.96 28.04 -6.54
C LEU A 156 2.64 27.02 -7.45
N PHE A 157 3.98 27.13 -7.60
CA PHE A 157 4.72 26.28 -8.52
C PHE A 157 6.14 26.01 -8.03
N SER A 158 6.45 24.76 -7.79
CA SER A 158 7.80 24.27 -7.52
C SER A 158 8.17 23.19 -8.52
N ILE A 159 9.43 23.15 -8.93
CA ILE A 159 10.03 22.10 -9.73
C ILE A 159 11.08 21.38 -8.91
N GLY A 160 11.14 20.04 -9.01
CA GLY A 160 12.10 19.24 -8.28
C GLY A 160 12.67 18.12 -9.12
N PHE A 161 13.78 17.56 -8.64
CA PHE A 161 14.59 16.55 -9.33
C PHE A 161 15.05 15.49 -8.34
N GLY A 162 15.31 14.29 -8.86
CA GLY A 162 15.95 13.22 -8.12
C GLY A 162 15.18 11.90 -8.13
N LEU A 163 15.56 11.01 -7.21
CA LEU A 163 14.83 9.79 -6.91
C LEU A 163 13.60 10.18 -6.10
N ASN A 164 12.41 10.04 -6.68
CA ASN A 164 11.22 10.65 -6.09
C ASN A 164 9.97 9.77 -6.18
N GLY A 165 9.05 9.99 -5.25
CA GLY A 165 7.73 9.39 -5.18
C GLY A 165 6.59 10.40 -5.43
N TRP A 166 6.82 11.50 -6.16
CA TRP A 166 5.76 12.41 -6.60
C TRP A 166 5.01 11.82 -7.78
N ASN A 167 4.22 10.79 -7.53
CA ASN A 167 3.73 9.87 -8.54
C ASN A 167 2.32 9.36 -8.27
N GLY A 168 1.83 8.64 -9.27
CA GLY A 168 0.65 7.81 -9.23
C GLY A 168 -0.63 8.49 -9.62
N PRO A 169 -1.64 7.66 -9.96
CA PRO A 169 -2.96 8.13 -10.38
C PRO A 169 -3.90 8.44 -9.21
N SER A 170 -3.54 8.10 -7.98
CA SER A 170 -4.43 8.22 -6.81
C SER A 170 -3.68 8.63 -5.56
N ARG A 171 -4.42 9.01 -4.52
CA ARG A 171 -3.89 9.47 -3.23
C ARG A 171 -2.89 8.49 -2.63
N PHE A 172 -3.21 7.20 -2.59
CA PHE A 172 -2.35 6.20 -1.94
C PHE A 172 -1.37 5.52 -2.88
N SER A 173 -1.16 6.05 -4.09
CA SER A 173 -0.02 5.66 -4.91
C SER A 173 1.33 5.98 -4.24
N ASN A 174 1.37 6.95 -3.35
CA ASN A 174 2.48 7.19 -2.42
C ASN A 174 1.96 7.60 -1.05
N THR A 175 1.84 6.65 -0.15
CA THR A 175 1.30 6.87 1.19
C THR A 175 2.41 7.16 2.20
N SER A 176 2.16 8.11 3.10
CA SER A 176 2.98 8.27 4.30
C SER A 176 2.73 7.11 5.26
N VAL A 177 3.59 6.09 5.22
CA VAL A 177 3.43 4.84 6.00
C VAL A 177 3.31 5.07 7.51
N ALA A 178 3.88 6.16 8.02
CA ALA A 178 3.79 6.51 9.43
C ALA A 178 2.38 6.94 9.87
N SER A 179 1.50 7.33 8.94
CA SER A 179 0.17 7.90 9.23
C SER A 179 -1.00 7.07 8.70
N ILE A 180 -0.78 5.86 8.23
CA ILE A 180 -1.84 4.98 7.72
C ILE A 180 -2.81 4.57 8.83
N MET A 181 -4.08 4.40 8.45
CA MET A 181 -5.14 3.90 9.33
C MET A 181 -5.17 2.37 9.33
N VAL A 182 -5.16 1.75 8.16
CA VAL A 182 -5.15 0.29 7.97
C VAL A 182 -3.75 -0.28 8.21
N LEU A 183 -3.60 -1.60 8.23
CA LEU A 183 -2.31 -2.26 8.47
C LEU A 183 -1.26 -1.85 7.42
N ASP A 184 -1.64 -1.88 6.15
CA ASP A 184 -0.76 -1.60 5.02
C ASP A 184 -1.49 -0.77 3.95
N PRO A 185 -0.80 0.11 3.19
CA PRO A 185 -1.41 0.79 2.06
C PRO A 185 -1.97 -0.19 1.03
N PRO A 186 -3.00 0.18 0.26
CA PRO A 186 -3.50 -0.66 -0.83
C PRO A 186 -2.45 -0.79 -1.93
N GLY A 187 -1.68 -1.87 -1.88
CA GLY A 187 -0.48 -2.01 -2.71
C GLY A 187 -0.72 -2.08 -4.21
N TYR A 188 -1.96 -2.36 -4.66
CA TYR A 188 -2.32 -2.26 -6.07
C TYR A 188 -2.19 -0.82 -6.61
N GLN A 189 -2.23 0.19 -5.74
CA GLN A 189 -2.03 1.61 -6.12
C GLN A 189 -0.55 1.96 -6.32
N GLU A 190 0.37 1.09 -5.90
CA GLU A 190 1.79 1.15 -6.26
C GLU A 190 1.97 0.58 -7.67
N VAL A 191 1.78 1.39 -8.69
CA VAL A 191 1.52 1.03 -10.10
C VAL A 191 2.39 -0.11 -10.65
N THR A 192 3.68 -0.13 -10.41
CA THR A 192 4.57 -1.19 -10.88
C THR A 192 4.99 -2.16 -9.80
N ASN A 193 4.65 -1.84 -8.55
CA ASN A 193 4.86 -2.68 -7.39
C ASN A 193 6.26 -3.30 -7.36
N ASP A 194 7.29 -2.44 -7.38
CA ASP A 194 8.71 -2.79 -7.29
C ASP A 194 9.25 -3.68 -8.43
N THR A 195 8.64 -3.60 -9.63
CA THR A 195 9.11 -4.35 -10.79
C THR A 195 10.26 -3.63 -11.52
N TYR A 196 10.09 -2.35 -11.84
CA TYR A 196 11.13 -1.50 -12.45
C TYR A 196 11.12 -0.07 -11.86
N ASP A 197 10.67 0.04 -10.66
CA ASP A 197 10.83 1.18 -9.78
C ASP A 197 11.54 0.73 -8.48
N GLN A 198 11.70 1.62 -7.55
CA GLN A 198 12.23 1.32 -6.22
C GLN A 198 11.14 1.69 -5.20
N PHE A 199 10.21 0.74 -4.97
CA PHE A 199 9.01 0.99 -4.16
C PHE A 199 8.34 2.32 -4.51
N VAL A 200 7.81 2.41 -5.73
CA VAL A 200 7.18 3.54 -6.43
C VAL A 200 8.10 4.70 -6.84
N ARG A 201 9.38 4.70 -6.45
CA ARG A 201 10.32 5.78 -6.74
C ARG A 201 11.05 5.53 -8.05
N ARG A 202 11.24 6.63 -8.79
CA ARG A 202 12.00 6.66 -10.05
C ARG A 202 12.84 7.93 -10.11
N LEU A 203 13.90 7.88 -10.93
CA LEU A 203 14.71 9.05 -11.24
C LEU A 203 13.98 9.93 -12.25
N GLY A 204 13.77 11.19 -11.91
CA GLY A 204 13.05 12.09 -12.78
C GLY A 204 12.87 13.50 -12.25
N VAL A 205 12.03 14.23 -12.95
CA VAL A 205 11.60 15.58 -12.61
C VAL A 205 10.16 15.57 -12.15
N TYR A 206 9.80 16.50 -11.28
CA TYR A 206 8.41 16.70 -10.88
C TYR A 206 8.07 18.18 -10.74
N ALA A 207 6.80 18.48 -10.90
CA ALA A 207 6.21 19.78 -10.60
C ALA A 207 5.10 19.61 -9.57
N LYS A 208 5.03 20.51 -8.60
CA LYS A 208 4.00 20.53 -7.57
C LYS A 208 3.58 21.96 -7.22
N GLY A 209 2.37 22.11 -6.75
CA GLY A 209 1.89 23.41 -6.30
C GLY A 209 0.43 23.40 -5.89
N LYS A 210 -0.05 24.59 -5.57
CA LYS A 210 -1.46 24.82 -5.22
C LYS A 210 -1.99 26.04 -5.95
N LEU A 211 -3.11 25.87 -6.63
CA LEU A 211 -3.89 26.93 -7.25
C LEU A 211 -5.21 27.10 -6.46
N GLY A 212 -5.18 27.96 -5.45
CA GLY A 212 -6.28 28.06 -4.50
C GLY A 212 -6.49 26.76 -3.74
N LYS A 213 -7.61 26.08 -3.96
CA LYS A 213 -7.95 24.78 -3.37
C LYS A 213 -7.47 23.57 -4.18
N LEU A 214 -6.98 23.77 -5.38
CA LEU A 214 -6.42 22.69 -6.21
C LEU A 214 -4.96 22.46 -5.82
N ASP A 215 -4.65 21.24 -5.33
CA ASP A 215 -3.29 20.71 -5.21
C ASP A 215 -2.99 19.88 -6.46
N TYR A 216 -1.83 20.09 -7.09
CA TYR A 216 -1.43 19.31 -8.26
C TYR A 216 0.00 18.79 -8.13
N ARG A 217 0.21 17.61 -8.72
CA ARG A 217 1.49 16.91 -8.77
C ARG A 217 1.63 16.30 -10.15
N LEU A 218 2.73 16.59 -10.82
CA LEU A 218 3.06 16.06 -12.14
C LEU A 218 4.49 15.52 -12.10
N SER A 219 4.75 14.42 -12.76
CA SER A 219 6.13 13.91 -12.88
C SER A 219 6.39 13.28 -14.23
N ALA A 220 7.65 13.39 -14.66
CA ALA A 220 8.23 12.67 -15.78
C ALA A 220 9.48 11.96 -15.27
N ALA A 221 9.53 10.63 -15.38
CA ALA A 221 10.60 9.83 -14.78
C ALA A 221 11.05 8.71 -15.70
N LYS A 222 12.32 8.31 -15.56
CA LYS A 222 12.89 7.15 -16.25
C LYS A 222 12.79 5.94 -15.31
N PRO A 223 12.08 4.86 -15.67
CA PRO A 223 12.11 3.62 -14.91
C PRO A 223 13.50 3.00 -14.88
N PHE A 224 13.75 2.21 -13.85
CA PHE A 224 14.91 1.31 -13.86
C PHE A 224 14.66 0.13 -14.83
N VAL A 225 15.71 -0.58 -15.20
CA VAL A 225 15.56 -1.88 -15.86
C VAL A 225 14.92 -2.87 -14.89
N ILE A 226 14.17 -3.84 -15.42
CA ILE A 226 13.53 -4.86 -14.59
C ILE A 226 14.59 -5.62 -13.79
N GLN A 227 14.51 -5.54 -12.46
CA GLN A 227 15.42 -6.23 -11.55
C GLN A 227 14.89 -7.62 -11.17
N THR A 228 13.58 -7.75 -11.03
CA THR A 228 12.91 -8.99 -10.64
C THR A 228 11.61 -9.15 -11.42
N ALA A 229 11.37 -10.36 -11.91
CA ALA A 229 10.12 -10.76 -12.57
C ALA A 229 9.21 -11.56 -11.59
N SER A 230 9.40 -11.40 -10.28
CA SER A 230 8.61 -12.15 -9.30
C SER A 230 7.12 -11.79 -9.38
N GLY A 231 6.29 -12.81 -9.42
CA GLY A 231 4.83 -12.68 -9.45
C GLY A 231 4.23 -12.27 -10.80
N ILE A 232 5.03 -12.18 -11.86
CA ILE A 232 4.57 -11.95 -13.24
C ILE A 232 4.91 -13.15 -14.14
N ASP A 233 4.16 -13.33 -15.20
CA ASP A 233 4.40 -14.42 -16.15
C ASP A 233 5.62 -14.13 -17.03
N ALA A 234 6.28 -15.19 -17.49
CA ALA A 234 7.19 -15.09 -18.62
C ALA A 234 6.40 -14.68 -19.88
N LEU A 235 7.11 -14.14 -20.88
CA LEU A 235 6.51 -13.71 -22.14
C LEU A 235 5.72 -14.84 -22.82
N ASN A 236 4.44 -14.60 -23.01
CA ASN A 236 3.47 -15.50 -23.65
C ASN A 236 2.37 -14.67 -24.33
N THR A 237 1.17 -15.20 -24.51
CA THR A 237 0.04 -14.46 -25.11
C THR A 237 -0.67 -13.50 -24.16
N ASN A 238 -0.29 -13.48 -22.87
CA ASN A 238 -0.68 -12.44 -21.92
C ASN A 238 0.45 -11.45 -21.78
N SER A 239 0.13 -10.19 -21.56
CA SER A 239 1.11 -9.13 -21.42
C SER A 239 2.00 -9.31 -20.20
N THR A 240 3.27 -8.97 -20.37
CA THR A 240 4.28 -8.85 -19.30
C THR A 240 5.08 -7.58 -19.53
N PHE A 241 5.93 -7.17 -18.58
CA PHE A 241 6.73 -5.96 -18.73
C PHE A 241 7.77 -6.12 -19.86
N SER A 242 7.83 -5.12 -20.74
CA SER A 242 8.79 -5.07 -21.85
C SER A 242 10.24 -5.03 -21.33
N THR A 243 11.12 -5.82 -21.96
CA THR A 243 12.56 -5.80 -21.67
C THR A 243 13.32 -4.81 -22.57
N LEU A 244 12.63 -4.07 -23.41
CA LEU A 244 13.22 -2.99 -24.21
C LEU A 244 13.69 -1.84 -23.30
N PRO A 245 14.60 -0.97 -23.77
CA PRO A 245 14.97 0.24 -23.03
C PRO A 245 13.70 1.05 -22.68
N PRO A 246 13.42 1.27 -21.37
CA PRO A 246 12.14 1.81 -20.97
C PRO A 246 11.94 3.24 -21.45
N GLN A 247 10.73 3.55 -21.94
CA GLN A 247 10.30 4.90 -22.26
C GLN A 247 10.02 5.70 -20.98
N LEU A 248 9.92 7.03 -21.09
CA LEU A 248 9.57 7.89 -19.95
C LEU A 248 8.16 7.57 -19.44
N VAL A 249 8.02 7.62 -18.15
CA VAL A 249 6.74 7.58 -17.44
C VAL A 249 6.26 9.00 -17.21
N TYR A 250 5.03 9.27 -17.58
CA TYR A 250 4.31 10.49 -17.27
C TYR A 250 3.16 10.19 -16.31
N GLN A 251 3.04 10.96 -15.26
CA GLN A 251 1.98 10.79 -14.28
C GLN A 251 1.57 12.12 -13.66
N GLY A 252 0.32 12.14 -13.21
CA GLY A 252 -0.22 13.31 -12.55
C GLY A 252 -1.34 12.94 -11.59
N TYR A 253 -1.43 13.71 -10.52
CA TYR A 253 -2.53 13.65 -9.57
C TYR A 253 -2.99 15.05 -9.23
N PHE A 254 -4.29 15.29 -9.30
CA PHE A 254 -4.96 16.56 -9.05
C PHE A 254 -5.98 16.36 -7.96
N MET A 255 -5.97 17.21 -6.93
CA MET A 255 -6.82 17.05 -5.76
C MET A 255 -7.46 18.39 -5.40
N TRP A 256 -8.79 18.43 -5.37
CA TRP A 256 -9.54 19.59 -4.88
C TRP A 256 -9.80 19.45 -3.39
N GLN A 257 -9.39 20.44 -2.60
CA GLN A 257 -9.43 20.44 -1.14
C GLN A 257 -10.57 21.35 -0.66
N PHE A 258 -11.68 20.74 -0.23
CA PHE A 258 -12.89 21.47 0.16
C PHE A 258 -12.77 22.14 1.52
N PHE A 259 -12.09 21.46 2.48
CA PHE A 259 -11.92 21.95 3.86
C PHE A 259 -10.47 22.38 4.12
N ASP A 260 -9.83 21.90 5.18
CA ASP A 260 -8.46 22.23 5.52
C ASP A 260 -7.49 21.72 4.45
N GLN A 261 -6.61 22.61 3.99
CA GLN A 261 -5.60 22.21 3.00
C GLN A 261 -4.50 21.36 3.63
N GLU A 262 -4.11 20.31 2.94
CA GLU A 262 -3.01 19.44 3.32
C GLU A 262 -1.66 20.02 2.87
N SER A 263 -0.57 19.62 3.53
CA SER A 263 0.79 19.98 3.12
C SER A 263 1.18 19.19 1.86
N ASN A 264 1.89 19.82 0.94
CA ASN A 264 2.60 19.16 -0.17
C ASN A 264 4.13 19.38 -0.08
N ALA A 265 4.67 19.53 1.13
CA ALA A 265 6.10 19.65 1.34
C ALA A 265 6.85 18.33 1.05
N GLY A 266 6.25 17.18 1.37
CA GLY A 266 6.77 15.85 1.06
C GLY A 266 5.86 15.09 0.08
N PRO A 267 6.37 14.01 -0.55
CA PRO A 267 5.61 13.26 -1.56
C PRO A 267 4.48 12.42 -0.95
N GLY A 268 4.65 11.89 0.26
CA GLY A 268 3.72 10.96 0.87
C GLY A 268 2.42 11.60 1.35
N MET A 269 1.28 10.98 1.00
CA MET A 269 -0.05 11.43 1.42
C MET A 269 -0.43 10.86 2.80
N THR A 270 -1.02 11.69 3.65
CA THR A 270 -1.48 11.29 4.99
C THR A 270 -2.65 10.32 4.92
N GLY A 271 -2.59 9.22 5.66
CA GLY A 271 -3.65 8.20 5.73
C GLY A 271 -4.77 8.56 6.70
N THR A 272 -4.46 9.18 7.84
CA THR A 272 -5.46 9.76 8.76
C THR A 272 -4.82 10.84 9.63
N TYR A 273 -5.56 11.89 9.91
CA TYR A 273 -5.18 12.98 10.80
C TYR A 273 -5.61 12.73 12.27
N LEU A 274 -6.31 11.64 12.54
CA LEU A 274 -6.83 11.30 13.88
C LEU A 274 -7.67 12.42 14.51
N GLY A 275 -8.40 13.19 13.68
CA GLY A 275 -9.24 14.31 14.12
C GLY A 275 -8.52 15.65 14.31
N LYS A 276 -7.20 15.73 14.04
CA LYS A 276 -6.43 16.99 14.17
C LYS A 276 -6.72 17.98 13.04
N LYS A 277 -7.23 17.51 11.90
CA LYS A 277 -7.66 18.31 10.75
C LYS A 277 -9.05 17.89 10.32
N LYS A 278 -9.74 18.81 9.64
CA LYS A 278 -11.00 18.54 8.94
C LYS A 278 -10.72 18.55 7.45
N VAL A 279 -10.59 17.37 6.85
CA VAL A 279 -10.20 17.22 5.45
C VAL A 279 -11.34 16.57 4.66
N PHE A 280 -11.63 17.15 3.50
CA PHE A 280 -12.47 16.55 2.47
C PHE A 280 -11.87 16.90 1.12
N ASN A 281 -11.41 15.87 0.41
CA ASN A 281 -10.74 15.98 -0.87
C ASN A 281 -11.36 15.06 -1.89
N VAL A 282 -11.42 15.52 -3.12
CA VAL A 282 -11.73 14.70 -4.30
C VAL A 282 -10.53 14.81 -5.24
N GLY A 283 -10.01 13.68 -5.66
CA GLY A 283 -8.83 13.60 -6.50
C GLY A 283 -9.05 12.76 -7.74
N ALA A 284 -8.22 13.02 -8.76
CA ALA A 284 -8.12 12.21 -9.95
C ALA A 284 -6.70 12.28 -10.52
N GLY A 285 -6.27 11.20 -11.17
CA GLY A 285 -4.95 11.17 -11.74
C GLY A 285 -4.78 10.12 -12.83
N PHE A 286 -3.59 10.14 -13.41
CA PHE A 286 -3.22 9.25 -14.51
C PHE A 286 -1.78 8.76 -14.39
N TYR A 287 -1.51 7.67 -15.08
CA TYR A 287 -0.18 7.12 -15.32
C TYR A 287 -0.11 6.67 -16.78
N TYR A 288 0.94 7.05 -17.49
CA TYR A 288 1.18 6.67 -18.86
C TYR A 288 2.65 6.34 -19.11
N GLN A 289 2.89 5.22 -19.81
CA GLN A 289 4.21 4.86 -20.33
C GLN A 289 4.04 4.11 -21.64
N ASP A 290 4.67 4.61 -22.70
CA ASP A 290 4.66 3.96 -24.00
C ASP A 290 5.53 2.72 -24.02
N GLN A 291 5.15 1.69 -24.81
CA GLN A 291 5.88 0.44 -25.04
C GLN A 291 6.37 -0.26 -23.76
N ALA A 292 5.61 -0.11 -22.69
CA ALA A 292 5.98 -0.62 -21.37
C ALA A 292 5.70 -2.11 -21.20
N MET A 293 4.78 -2.64 -21.98
CA MET A 293 4.31 -4.02 -21.94
C MET A 293 4.47 -4.68 -23.31
N PHE A 294 4.54 -6.01 -23.31
CA PHE A 294 4.57 -6.79 -24.55
C PHE A 294 3.96 -8.18 -24.34
N HIS A 295 3.46 -8.78 -25.43
CA HIS A 295 2.99 -10.16 -25.46
C HIS A 295 3.20 -10.76 -26.84
N TYR A 296 3.14 -12.09 -26.96
CA TYR A 296 3.07 -12.73 -28.27
C TYR A 296 1.67 -12.61 -28.86
N ASN A 297 1.57 -12.31 -30.15
CA ASN A 297 0.31 -12.36 -30.89
C ASN A 297 -0.32 -13.75 -30.75
N ASN A 298 0.48 -14.78 -31.07
CA ASN A 298 0.17 -16.18 -30.81
C ASN A 298 1.43 -16.97 -30.43
N MET A 299 1.27 -18.20 -29.96
CA MET A 299 2.38 -19.04 -29.49
C MET A 299 3.13 -19.75 -30.63
N THR A 300 2.63 -19.71 -31.86
CA THR A 300 3.23 -20.36 -33.06
C THR A 300 4.23 -19.44 -33.72
N GLU A 301 3.79 -18.25 -34.11
CA GLU A 301 4.61 -17.26 -34.83
C GLU A 301 5.50 -16.46 -33.88
N LYS A 302 4.99 -16.21 -32.64
CA LYS A 302 5.68 -15.44 -31.58
C LYS A 302 6.03 -14.01 -31.99
N ASP A 303 5.21 -13.42 -32.87
CA ASP A 303 5.33 -12.00 -33.16
C ASP A 303 4.99 -11.19 -31.91
N THR A 304 5.86 -10.25 -31.57
CA THR A 304 5.72 -9.44 -30.35
C THR A 304 4.88 -8.22 -30.62
N VAL A 305 3.84 -8.04 -29.80
CA VAL A 305 2.99 -6.85 -29.77
C VAL A 305 3.39 -6.00 -28.57
N LEU A 306 3.71 -4.74 -28.82
CA LEU A 306 4.01 -3.75 -27.77
C LEU A 306 2.75 -2.99 -27.37
N GLU A 307 2.58 -2.74 -26.08
CA GLU A 307 1.43 -2.04 -25.52
C GLU A 307 1.89 -0.98 -24.51
N PRO A 308 1.18 0.14 -24.38
CA PRO A 308 1.43 1.11 -23.33
C PRO A 308 0.85 0.63 -21.99
N ILE A 309 1.40 1.13 -20.88
CA ILE A 309 0.70 1.20 -19.60
C ILE A 309 -0.11 2.49 -19.59
N MET A 310 -1.40 2.39 -19.27
CA MET A 310 -2.27 3.54 -19.15
C MET A 310 -3.29 3.33 -18.03
N HIS A 311 -3.19 4.15 -16.98
CA HIS A 311 -4.08 4.06 -15.82
C HIS A 311 -4.75 5.38 -15.53
N PHE A 312 -5.97 5.28 -15.04
CA PHE A 312 -6.75 6.38 -14.50
C PHE A 312 -7.32 5.99 -13.15
N ALA A 313 -7.38 6.94 -12.23
CA ALA A 313 -8.07 6.76 -10.97
C ALA A 313 -8.79 8.03 -10.55
N ALA A 314 -9.84 7.84 -9.75
CA ALA A 314 -10.53 8.93 -9.05
C ALA A 314 -10.77 8.48 -7.61
N ASP A 315 -10.60 9.41 -6.67
CA ASP A 315 -10.71 9.09 -5.25
C ASP A 315 -11.38 10.19 -4.43
N VAL A 316 -11.81 9.77 -3.26
CA VAL A 316 -12.39 10.63 -2.23
C VAL A 316 -11.71 10.34 -0.90
N PHE A 317 -11.25 11.38 -0.22
CA PHE A 317 -10.71 11.28 1.13
C PHE A 317 -11.48 12.21 2.07
N TYR A 318 -12.05 11.64 3.12
CA TYR A 318 -12.81 12.34 4.15
C TYR A 318 -12.28 11.95 5.52
N ASP A 319 -11.66 12.91 6.23
CA ASP A 319 -11.07 12.69 7.56
C ASP A 319 -11.39 13.90 8.44
N VAL A 320 -12.24 13.68 9.43
CA VAL A 320 -12.82 14.79 10.20
C VAL A 320 -12.93 14.47 11.68
N PRO A 321 -12.77 15.46 12.56
CA PRO A 321 -13.21 15.34 13.94
C PRO A 321 -14.75 15.26 13.99
N VAL A 322 -15.28 14.25 14.67
CA VAL A 322 -16.72 14.10 14.92
C VAL A 322 -17.13 14.91 16.16
N ASN A 323 -16.35 14.80 17.22
CA ASN A 323 -16.49 15.63 18.42
C ASN A 323 -15.09 16.06 18.88
N LYS A 324 -14.80 17.35 18.78
CA LYS A 324 -13.48 17.91 19.12
C LYS A 324 -13.16 17.82 20.61
N GLU A 325 -14.15 18.02 21.49
CA GLU A 325 -13.97 17.99 22.94
C GLU A 325 -13.63 16.56 23.42
N LYS A 326 -14.31 15.56 22.85
CA LYS A 326 -14.05 14.14 23.15
C LYS A 326 -12.88 13.57 22.36
N GLY A 327 -12.39 14.27 21.32
CA GLY A 327 -11.33 13.82 20.43
C GLY A 327 -11.72 12.67 19.51
N THR A 328 -13.04 12.49 19.23
CA THR A 328 -13.48 11.43 18.30
C THR A 328 -13.32 11.88 16.84
N ALA A 329 -13.01 10.94 15.96
CA ALA A 329 -12.80 11.21 14.53
C ALA A 329 -13.30 10.09 13.64
N PHE A 330 -13.65 10.45 12.42
CA PHE A 330 -14.04 9.50 11.36
C PHE A 330 -13.15 9.71 10.14
N SER A 331 -12.68 8.60 9.57
CA SER A 331 -11.82 8.59 8.38
C SER A 331 -12.42 7.66 7.34
N LEU A 332 -12.50 8.12 6.10
CA LEU A 332 -12.94 7.37 4.92
C LEU A 332 -12.03 7.67 3.74
N TYR A 333 -11.65 6.64 3.02
CA TYR A 333 -11.05 6.75 1.69
C TYR A 333 -11.75 5.79 0.75
N ALA A 334 -12.10 6.25 -0.43
CA ALA A 334 -12.64 5.42 -1.51
C ALA A 334 -11.93 5.77 -2.82
N CYS A 335 -11.63 4.76 -3.63
CA CYS A 335 -10.93 4.92 -4.89
C CYS A 335 -11.50 3.97 -5.94
N TYR A 336 -11.76 4.50 -7.12
CA TYR A 336 -11.96 3.74 -8.35
C TYR A 336 -10.71 3.86 -9.22
N SER A 337 -10.26 2.75 -9.76
CA SER A 337 -9.11 2.71 -10.67
C SER A 337 -9.44 1.84 -11.88
N ASN A 338 -9.09 2.34 -13.06
CA ASN A 338 -9.04 1.57 -14.30
C ASN A 338 -7.58 1.41 -14.69
N TYR A 339 -7.09 0.16 -14.66
CA TYR A 339 -5.72 -0.18 -14.94
C TYR A 339 -5.60 -0.97 -16.23
N ASN A 340 -4.76 -0.50 -17.11
CA ASN A 340 -4.39 -1.19 -18.35
C ASN A 340 -2.87 -1.41 -18.38
N TYR A 341 -2.47 -2.66 -18.17
CA TYR A 341 -1.11 -3.18 -18.34
C TYR A 341 -1.01 -4.06 -19.59
N GLY A 342 -1.86 -3.81 -20.61
CA GLY A 342 -1.97 -4.67 -21.76
C GLY A 342 -2.83 -5.92 -21.52
N LYS A 343 -2.83 -6.83 -22.50
CA LYS A 343 -3.72 -7.99 -22.57
C LYS A 343 -3.55 -8.94 -21.40
N ASN A 344 -4.59 -9.10 -20.56
CA ASN A 344 -4.67 -10.10 -19.48
C ASN A 344 -3.50 -10.08 -18.48
N PHE A 345 -2.80 -8.96 -18.32
CA PHE A 345 -1.73 -8.87 -17.35
C PHE A 345 -2.25 -9.11 -15.93
N LEU A 346 -1.51 -9.91 -15.18
CA LEU A 346 -1.80 -10.19 -13.77
C LEU A 346 -0.49 -10.39 -13.01
N LYS A 347 -0.31 -9.67 -11.89
CA LYS A 347 0.77 -9.91 -10.93
C LYS A 347 0.21 -10.56 -9.68
N VAL A 348 0.80 -11.69 -9.30
CA VAL A 348 0.45 -12.43 -8.09
C VAL A 348 1.56 -12.28 -7.08
N THR A 349 1.25 -11.70 -5.93
CA THR A 349 2.22 -11.48 -4.84
C THR A 349 1.49 -11.28 -3.52
N GLY A 350 2.24 -11.27 -2.42
CA GLY A 350 1.75 -10.93 -1.08
C GLY A 350 2.77 -10.06 -0.34
N ALA A 351 2.29 -9.20 0.54
CA ALA A 351 3.15 -8.32 1.33
C ALA A 351 4.03 -9.15 2.28
N ASP A 352 5.36 -8.93 2.19
CA ASP A 352 6.36 -9.58 3.07
C ASP A 352 6.15 -11.10 3.20
N ASN A 353 6.08 -11.81 2.05
CA ASN A 353 5.67 -13.21 1.98
C ASN A 353 6.55 -14.10 2.88
N PRO A 354 5.98 -14.87 3.83
CA PRO A 354 6.73 -15.70 4.76
C PRO A 354 7.20 -17.04 4.17
N ALA A 355 6.81 -17.36 2.95
CA ALA A 355 7.10 -18.61 2.27
C ALA A 355 8.12 -18.47 1.15
N THR A 356 8.73 -19.57 0.70
CA THR A 356 9.83 -19.52 -0.28
C THR A 356 9.43 -19.96 -1.67
N ALA A 357 8.50 -20.92 -1.80
CA ALA A 357 8.13 -21.50 -3.08
C ALA A 357 6.78 -22.22 -3.03
N SER A 358 6.36 -22.72 -4.20
CA SER A 358 5.27 -23.69 -4.34
C SER A 358 5.83 -25.02 -4.83
N SER A 359 5.36 -26.13 -4.25
CA SER A 359 5.61 -27.48 -4.77
C SER A 359 4.71 -27.86 -5.94
N TYR A 360 3.84 -26.95 -6.37
CA TYR A 360 2.91 -27.20 -7.47
C TYR A 360 3.64 -27.25 -8.82
N THR A 361 3.55 -28.39 -9.51
CA THR A 361 4.30 -28.65 -10.75
C THR A 361 3.45 -28.55 -12.02
N VAL A 362 2.12 -28.36 -11.91
CA VAL A 362 1.20 -28.39 -13.05
C VAL A 362 0.87 -26.97 -13.55
N ALA A 363 0.59 -26.87 -14.86
CA ALA A 363 0.27 -25.65 -15.58
C ALA A 363 -0.99 -24.89 -15.11
N SER A 364 -1.74 -25.42 -14.16
CA SER A 364 -2.96 -24.82 -13.60
C SER A 364 -2.74 -23.78 -12.50
N SER A 365 -1.50 -23.52 -12.10
CA SER A 365 -1.20 -22.34 -11.26
C SER A 365 -1.24 -21.10 -12.12
N ILE A 366 -2.03 -20.10 -11.71
CA ILE A 366 -2.07 -18.79 -12.38
C ILE A 366 -0.69 -18.13 -12.44
N ASN A 367 0.23 -18.49 -11.54
CA ASN A 367 1.60 -18.01 -11.50
C ASN A 367 2.42 -18.83 -10.50
N LYS A 368 3.73 -19.01 -10.77
CA LYS A 368 4.66 -19.69 -9.85
C LYS A 368 4.79 -19.03 -8.48
N ALA A 369 4.43 -17.75 -8.37
CA ALA A 369 4.46 -16.98 -7.11
C ALA A 369 3.19 -17.12 -6.26
N ASN A 370 2.23 -17.97 -6.65
CA ASN A 370 0.96 -18.16 -5.93
C ASN A 370 1.11 -19.05 -4.69
N TYR A 371 2.01 -18.68 -3.78
CA TYR A 371 2.31 -19.38 -2.54
C TYR A 371 2.32 -18.42 -1.34
N GLY A 372 2.30 -18.98 -0.13
CA GLY A 372 2.28 -18.19 1.11
C GLY A 372 1.03 -17.33 1.21
N ASN A 373 1.20 -16.02 1.35
CA ASN A 373 0.11 -15.06 1.43
C ASN A 373 -0.19 -14.35 0.08
N ALA A 374 0.30 -14.88 -1.04
CA ALA A 374 0.10 -14.28 -2.35
C ALA A 374 -1.37 -14.37 -2.83
N PHE A 375 -1.79 -13.40 -3.62
CA PHE A 375 -3.08 -13.34 -4.29
C PHE A 375 -2.93 -12.48 -5.57
N PRO A 376 -3.93 -12.44 -6.47
CA PRO A 376 -3.94 -11.53 -7.62
C PRO A 376 -3.91 -10.07 -7.17
N TYR A 377 -2.70 -9.50 -7.06
CA TYR A 377 -2.46 -8.23 -6.37
C TYR A 377 -2.80 -7.02 -7.22
N LEU A 378 -2.41 -7.05 -8.49
CA LEU A 378 -2.73 -6.04 -9.49
C LEU A 378 -2.80 -6.67 -10.89
N GLY A 379 -3.56 -6.04 -11.78
CA GLY A 379 -3.75 -6.54 -13.15
C GLY A 379 -4.52 -5.57 -14.02
N THR A 380 -4.66 -5.91 -15.30
CA THR A 380 -5.53 -5.15 -16.21
C THR A 380 -6.99 -5.33 -15.81
N GLY A 381 -7.70 -4.23 -15.58
CA GLY A 381 -9.10 -4.25 -15.18
C GLY A 381 -9.51 -3.09 -14.29
N ASN A 382 -10.68 -3.22 -13.68
CA ASN A 382 -11.26 -2.21 -12.79
C ASN A 382 -11.09 -2.63 -11.33
N VAL A 383 -10.65 -1.68 -10.49
CA VAL A 383 -10.48 -1.90 -9.05
C VAL A 383 -11.27 -0.85 -8.28
N TYR A 384 -12.00 -1.31 -7.28
CA TYR A 384 -12.71 -0.51 -6.30
C TYR A 384 -12.09 -0.77 -4.93
N TYR A 385 -11.68 0.28 -4.25
CA TYR A 385 -11.13 0.19 -2.91
C TYR A 385 -11.86 1.13 -1.97
N MET A 386 -12.12 0.67 -0.77
CA MET A 386 -12.68 1.51 0.30
C MET A 386 -12.06 1.12 1.63
N GLN A 387 -11.76 2.10 2.45
CA GLN A 387 -11.44 1.93 3.86
C GLN A 387 -12.21 2.93 4.71
N ALA A 388 -12.63 2.52 5.89
CA ALA A 388 -13.30 3.37 6.86
C ALA A 388 -12.86 3.02 8.29
N GLY A 389 -12.78 4.03 9.15
CA GLY A 389 -12.44 3.83 10.55
C GLY A 389 -12.94 4.94 11.44
N TYR A 390 -13.14 4.60 12.71
CA TYR A 390 -13.63 5.51 13.73
C TYR A 390 -12.71 5.53 14.94
N LYS A 391 -12.11 6.69 15.21
CA LYS A 391 -11.32 6.89 16.44
C LYS A 391 -12.27 7.23 17.59
N PHE A 392 -12.23 6.43 18.64
CA PHE A 392 -12.94 6.71 19.88
C PHE A 392 -12.38 7.92 20.61
N LYS A 393 -13.07 8.31 21.69
CA LYS A 393 -12.68 9.44 22.51
C LYS A 393 -11.24 9.32 23.02
N ASP A 394 -10.56 10.45 23.15
CA ASP A 394 -9.22 10.48 23.73
C ASP A 394 -9.24 9.86 25.13
N ASN A 395 -8.14 9.19 25.46
CA ASN A 395 -7.98 8.52 26.76
C ASN A 395 -9.11 7.52 27.11
N LEU A 396 -9.70 6.84 26.08
CA LEU A 396 -10.67 5.77 26.29
C LEU A 396 -10.15 4.70 27.25
N LEU A 397 -8.84 4.38 27.13
CA LEU A 397 -8.10 3.43 27.97
C LEU A 397 -7.26 4.18 29.03
N LYS A 398 -7.73 5.34 29.49
CA LYS A 398 -7.03 6.24 30.40
C LYS A 398 -5.69 6.71 29.80
N ASP A 399 -4.60 6.64 30.54
CA ASP A 399 -3.23 6.97 30.16
C ASP A 399 -2.62 6.05 29.09
N GLN A 400 -3.29 4.93 28.80
CA GLN A 400 -2.88 3.99 27.73
C GLN A 400 -3.46 4.36 26.34
N GLY A 401 -4.12 5.51 26.20
CA GLY A 401 -4.55 6.04 24.92
C GLY A 401 -5.97 5.64 24.51
N THR A 402 -6.19 5.39 23.20
CA THR A 402 -7.53 5.15 22.66
C THR A 402 -7.50 4.10 21.53
N LEU A 403 -8.68 3.69 21.08
CA LEU A 403 -8.87 2.70 20.02
C LEU A 403 -9.40 3.35 18.73
N GLN A 404 -9.03 2.75 17.60
CA GLN A 404 -9.57 3.10 16.29
C GLN A 404 -9.82 1.81 15.49
N PRO A 405 -11.01 1.19 15.59
CA PRO A 405 -11.42 0.14 14.67
C PRO A 405 -11.49 0.66 13.23
N TYR A 406 -11.20 -0.23 12.27
CA TYR A 406 -11.29 0.03 10.85
C TYR A 406 -11.65 -1.22 10.07
N VAL A 407 -12.11 -1.00 8.85
CA VAL A 407 -12.31 -2.03 7.82
C VAL A 407 -11.77 -1.51 6.50
N ASN A 408 -11.33 -2.40 5.63
CA ASN A 408 -11.09 -2.08 4.24
C ASN A 408 -11.53 -3.22 3.32
N VAL A 409 -11.77 -2.88 2.07
CA VAL A 409 -12.16 -3.82 1.03
C VAL A 409 -11.53 -3.41 -0.30
N GLN A 410 -10.96 -4.39 -1.00
CA GLN A 410 -10.52 -4.28 -2.39
C GLN A 410 -11.33 -5.26 -3.23
N TYR A 411 -12.08 -4.74 -4.19
CA TYR A 411 -12.82 -5.53 -5.17
C TYR A 411 -12.26 -5.22 -6.56
N ALA A 412 -11.86 -6.25 -7.31
CA ALA A 412 -11.28 -6.07 -8.62
C ALA A 412 -11.88 -7.04 -9.65
N ASN A 413 -12.16 -6.51 -10.84
CA ASN A 413 -12.50 -7.28 -12.03
C ASN A 413 -11.28 -7.26 -12.97
N TYR A 414 -10.33 -8.17 -12.75
CA TYR A 414 -9.19 -8.32 -13.62
C TYR A 414 -9.55 -9.16 -14.84
N THR A 415 -9.14 -8.73 -16.04
CA THR A 415 -9.51 -9.37 -17.33
C THR A 415 -9.08 -10.83 -17.43
N ARG A 416 -8.06 -11.24 -16.68
CA ARG A 416 -7.57 -12.63 -16.64
C ARG A 416 -8.39 -13.53 -15.72
N LEU A 417 -9.15 -12.99 -14.79
CA LEU A 417 -9.91 -13.76 -13.81
C LEU A 417 -11.34 -13.97 -14.29
N SER A 418 -11.87 -15.17 -14.10
CA SER A 418 -13.28 -15.50 -14.38
C SER A 418 -14.20 -15.05 -13.25
N ASP A 419 -13.71 -15.08 -12.01
CA ASP A 419 -14.39 -14.56 -10.83
C ASP A 419 -13.77 -13.22 -10.39
N PRO A 420 -14.56 -12.31 -9.80
CA PRO A 420 -14.03 -11.08 -9.20
C PRO A 420 -13.08 -11.40 -8.04
N MET A 421 -11.99 -10.66 -7.94
CA MET A 421 -11.07 -10.73 -6.79
C MET A 421 -11.60 -9.85 -5.66
N LEU A 422 -11.80 -10.42 -4.47
CA LEU A 422 -12.24 -9.72 -3.27
C LEU A 422 -11.28 -10.00 -2.12
N VAL A 423 -10.62 -8.95 -1.62
CA VAL A 423 -9.84 -8.97 -0.35
C VAL A 423 -10.50 -8.01 0.62
N TYR A 424 -10.61 -8.41 1.87
CA TYR A 424 -11.07 -7.52 2.93
C TYR A 424 -10.28 -7.72 4.20
N ASP A 425 -10.10 -6.64 4.93
CA ASP A 425 -9.45 -6.62 6.22
C ASP A 425 -10.37 -5.96 7.26
N ALA A 426 -10.25 -6.43 8.49
CA ALA A 426 -10.84 -5.79 9.67
C ALA A 426 -9.79 -5.70 10.77
N GLY A 427 -9.63 -4.53 11.34
CA GLY A 427 -8.60 -4.31 12.34
C GLY A 427 -8.95 -3.27 13.38
N VAL A 428 -8.07 -3.18 14.38
CA VAL A 428 -8.14 -2.18 15.45
C VAL A 428 -6.75 -1.61 15.69
N ASN A 429 -6.62 -0.30 15.61
CA ASN A 429 -5.48 0.42 16.12
C ASN A 429 -5.67 0.71 17.61
N TRP A 430 -4.72 0.33 18.41
CA TRP A 430 -4.56 0.84 19.76
C TRP A 430 -3.55 1.98 19.75
N LEU A 431 -4.07 3.20 19.79
CA LEU A 431 -3.32 4.45 19.67
C LEU A 431 -2.84 4.88 21.07
N ILE A 432 -1.65 4.44 21.49
CA ILE A 432 -1.05 4.79 22.78
C ILE A 432 -0.69 6.29 22.77
N LYS A 433 -0.01 6.74 21.71
CA LYS A 433 0.30 8.16 21.46
C LYS A 433 0.04 8.52 19.98
N GLY A 434 -1.17 8.28 19.52
CA GLY A 434 -1.53 8.52 18.12
C GLY A 434 -0.66 7.70 17.18
N HIS A 435 -0.09 8.33 16.15
CA HIS A 435 0.84 7.68 15.23
C HIS A 435 2.25 7.45 15.82
N GLY A 436 2.60 8.18 16.88
CA GLY A 436 3.92 8.08 17.52
C GLY A 436 4.20 6.73 18.17
N SER A 437 3.15 6.11 18.72
CA SER A 437 3.21 4.76 19.28
C SER A 437 1.84 4.10 19.16
N LYS A 438 1.74 3.04 18.36
CA LYS A 438 0.49 2.30 18.16
C LYS A 438 0.72 0.81 17.96
N PHE A 439 -0.21 0.01 18.46
CA PHE A 439 -0.41 -1.36 17.99
C PHE A 439 -1.53 -1.40 16.96
N THR A 440 -1.38 -2.23 15.93
CA THR A 440 -2.45 -2.54 14.97
C THR A 440 -2.67 -4.04 15.00
N PHE A 441 -3.89 -4.45 15.25
CA PHE A 441 -4.37 -5.83 15.16
C PHE A 441 -5.22 -5.93 13.91
N ASP A 442 -4.88 -6.82 13.00
CA ASP A 442 -5.51 -6.91 11.68
C ASP A 442 -5.78 -8.36 11.29
N TYR A 443 -6.95 -8.61 10.75
CA TYR A 443 -7.30 -9.86 10.10
C TYR A 443 -7.63 -9.59 8.64
N GLN A 444 -6.86 -10.18 7.75
CA GLN A 444 -7.09 -10.19 6.30
C GLN A 444 -7.69 -11.51 5.85
N ASN A 445 -8.68 -11.43 4.96
CA ASN A 445 -9.21 -12.57 4.22
C ASN A 445 -9.01 -12.34 2.72
N ARG A 446 -8.28 -13.26 2.07
CA ARG A 446 -7.88 -13.17 0.67
C ARG A 446 -8.29 -14.40 -0.12
N PRO A 447 -8.59 -14.28 -1.44
CA PRO A 447 -8.93 -15.40 -2.30
C PRO A 447 -7.68 -16.14 -2.78
N TYR A 448 -7.83 -17.42 -3.02
CA TYR A 448 -6.88 -18.27 -3.75
C TYR A 448 -7.49 -18.68 -5.07
N PHE A 449 -6.83 -18.34 -6.17
CA PHE A 449 -7.30 -18.61 -7.53
C PHE A 449 -6.54 -19.77 -8.15
N VAL A 450 -7.23 -20.56 -8.99
CA VAL A 450 -6.68 -21.68 -9.77
C VAL A 450 -7.16 -21.59 -11.22
N ASP A 451 -6.29 -21.95 -12.14
CA ASP A 451 -6.62 -22.17 -13.54
C ASP A 451 -7.18 -23.60 -13.70
N ASP A 452 -8.34 -23.76 -14.34
CA ASP A 452 -8.99 -25.05 -14.58
C ASP A 452 -8.38 -25.84 -15.77
N GLY A 453 -7.33 -25.30 -16.39
CA GLY A 453 -6.70 -25.86 -17.57
C GLY A 453 -7.50 -25.67 -18.88
N LYS A 454 -8.65 -25.00 -18.81
CA LYS A 454 -9.51 -24.64 -19.96
C LYS A 454 -9.51 -23.13 -20.23
N GLY A 455 -8.66 -22.40 -19.54
CA GLY A 455 -8.54 -20.94 -19.66
C GLY A 455 -9.44 -20.14 -18.72
N HIS A 456 -10.06 -20.80 -17.73
CA HIS A 456 -10.82 -20.11 -16.70
C HIS A 456 -10.03 -20.08 -15.39
N VAL A 457 -9.85 -18.88 -14.84
CA VAL A 457 -9.16 -18.66 -13.57
C VAL A 457 -10.21 -18.30 -12.51
N ASN A 458 -10.55 -19.27 -11.67
CA ASN A 458 -11.64 -19.18 -10.73
C ASN A 458 -11.15 -19.12 -9.28
N GLU A 459 -11.93 -18.47 -8.39
CA GLU A 459 -11.70 -18.54 -6.95
C GLU A 459 -11.98 -19.97 -6.46
N SER A 460 -10.96 -20.62 -5.92
CA SER A 460 -11.04 -21.99 -5.41
C SER A 460 -11.28 -22.04 -3.91
N SER A 461 -10.65 -21.15 -3.14
CA SER A 461 -10.76 -21.10 -1.69
C SER A 461 -10.35 -19.73 -1.16
N ARG A 462 -10.53 -19.53 0.15
CA ARG A 462 -10.10 -18.31 0.83
C ARG A 462 -9.13 -18.64 1.94
N LYS A 463 -8.19 -17.73 2.20
CA LYS A 463 -7.12 -17.86 3.18
C LYS A 463 -7.07 -16.67 4.11
N GLY A 464 -6.81 -16.91 5.39
CA GLY A 464 -6.71 -15.91 6.41
C GLY A 464 -5.27 -15.50 6.74
N GLN A 465 -5.11 -14.29 7.23
CA GLN A 465 -3.86 -13.82 7.82
C GLN A 465 -4.20 -12.96 9.03
N PHE A 466 -3.50 -13.17 10.14
CA PHE A 466 -3.60 -12.30 11.31
C PHE A 466 -2.26 -11.65 11.59
N VAL A 467 -2.25 -10.33 11.77
CA VAL A 467 -1.04 -9.55 12.01
C VAL A 467 -1.20 -8.68 13.25
N VAL A 468 -0.18 -8.68 14.09
CA VAL A 468 0.01 -7.68 15.12
C VAL A 468 1.20 -6.82 14.73
N GLN A 469 0.97 -5.52 14.50
CA GLN A 469 2.01 -4.56 14.22
C GLN A 469 2.26 -3.67 15.44
N TYR A 470 3.52 -3.46 15.78
CA TYR A 470 3.93 -2.35 16.64
C TYR A 470 4.64 -1.29 15.82
N GLN A 471 4.13 -0.06 15.89
CA GLN A 471 4.72 1.11 15.22
C GLN A 471 5.24 2.10 16.24
N VAL A 472 6.45 2.59 15.99
CA VAL A 472 7.04 3.74 16.67
C VAL A 472 7.44 4.77 15.64
N THR A 473 7.08 6.03 15.87
CA THR A 473 7.44 7.16 15.00
C THR A 473 7.77 8.40 15.83
N PHE A 474 8.83 9.08 15.48
CA PHE A 474 9.22 10.35 16.09
C PHE A 474 9.85 11.29 15.07
#